data_1a0e310b644b58884879ff6da5ac60ba
#
_entry.id   1a0e310b644b58884879ff6da5ac60ba
#
_cell.length_a   1.000
_cell.length_b   1.000
_cell.length_c   1.000
_cell.angle_alpha   90.00
_cell.angle_beta   90.00
_cell.angle_gamma   90.00
#
_symmetry.space_group_name_H-M   'P 1'
#
loop_
_entity.id
_entity.type
_entity.pdbx_description
1 polymer ?
#
loop_
_entity_poly.entity_id
_entity_poly.type
_entity_poly.pdbx_seq_one_letter_code
_entity_poly.pdbx_strand_id
1 'polypeptide(L)'
;MEYTPAIASLIHKVKGCVVISIFTAQEPFMYTVEKIDQLKDLLKYHEHRYYVLNDPLISDYEYDQLYQQLLKIEQAHPDLITPDSPSQRVGNSLNQGFETTPHLVPMLSLDNSYNAEDLIDFDRKARELTKENEIEYCVEPKFDGASISLIYENDLLIKAITRGDGVAGENITQNIRQIKSIPLSAPFSSKGIHQIEIRGEVILSKAAFEKYNQKLMEQGLPSLANPRNAASGSLRMKDPKEVAERNLDAFLYHVSYVTHQSANHSLELNSHSGSLDLLWDMGFRSPKEEKKVVKGIQGVIDYCLAYEAKRDHLPYEIDGMVIKVNDIQQQEKMGMTSHHPRWAIAFKFKARQATTTLLDVEFQVGRTGAVTPVAKLKPVFLGGVTVSSISIHNEDYILQKNLKKGDQVLIERAGDVIPQIVKSLPDSRTGNEYPIIFPKNCPICNSELFKEEGEAVWRCINIECTAQVVEKMIHFVSKDAMDIKSFGEANVRKFYELGLLK
;
A
#
# COMPACT_ATOMS: atom_id res chain seq x y z
N MET A 1 10.68 6.22 -24.54
CA MET A 1 9.70 6.50 -25.60
C MET A 1 10.35 7.33 -26.68
N GLU A 2 10.63 6.74 -27.83
CA GLU A 2 10.86 7.51 -29.04
C GLU A 2 9.50 7.96 -29.58
N TYR A 3 9.19 9.23 -29.38
CA TYR A 3 7.95 9.83 -29.87
C TYR A 3 8.00 9.98 -31.39
N THR A 4 6.84 9.85 -32.03
CA THR A 4 6.74 10.04 -33.48
C THR A 4 7.32 11.40 -33.89
N PRO A 5 7.89 11.53 -35.11
CA PRO A 5 8.47 12.80 -35.61
C PRO A 5 7.52 14.00 -35.50
N ALA A 6 6.22 13.75 -35.45
CA ALA A 6 5.20 14.80 -35.28
C ALA A 6 5.23 15.43 -33.87
N ILE A 7 5.40 14.61 -32.81
CA ILE A 7 5.50 15.10 -31.42
C ILE A 7 6.84 15.83 -31.21
N ALA A 8 7.94 15.30 -31.75
CA ALA A 8 9.24 15.97 -31.72
C ALA A 8 9.20 17.35 -32.40
N SER A 9 8.46 17.50 -33.50
CA SER A 9 8.24 18.77 -34.19
C SER A 9 7.38 19.77 -33.40
N LEU A 10 6.40 19.28 -32.63
CA LEU A 10 5.60 20.13 -31.71
C LEU A 10 6.45 20.61 -30.52
N ILE A 11 7.29 19.74 -29.95
CA ILE A 11 8.15 20.06 -28.80
C ILE A 11 9.21 21.14 -29.19
N HIS A 12 9.73 21.13 -30.40
CA HIS A 12 10.68 22.17 -30.88
C HIS A 12 10.02 23.54 -31.11
N LYS A 13 8.71 23.60 -31.36
CA LYS A 13 7.97 24.88 -31.51
C LYS A 13 7.62 25.54 -30.16
N VAL A 14 7.66 24.81 -29.06
CA VAL A 14 7.25 25.30 -27.72
C VAL A 14 8.32 26.16 -27.02
N LYS A 15 9.54 26.25 -27.52
CA LYS A 15 10.59 27.13 -26.95
C LYS A 15 10.42 28.63 -27.23
N GLY A 16 9.36 29.05 -27.89
CA GLY A 16 9.04 30.47 -28.14
C GLY A 16 7.57 30.65 -28.44
N CYS A 17 6.81 31.21 -27.53
CA CYS A 17 5.39 31.58 -27.64
C CYS A 17 4.45 30.48 -28.13
N VAL A 18 3.63 29.93 -27.24
CA VAL A 18 2.47 29.14 -27.57
C VAL A 18 1.41 30.06 -28.22
N VAL A 19 1.40 30.16 -29.52
CA VAL A 19 0.27 30.76 -30.25
C VAL A 19 -0.80 29.68 -30.28
N ILE A 20 -1.67 29.70 -29.27
CA ILE A 20 -2.90 28.87 -29.26
C ILE A 20 -3.85 29.50 -30.28
N SER A 21 -3.92 28.91 -31.46
CA SER A 21 -4.95 29.29 -32.44
C SER A 21 -6.32 28.99 -31.85
N ILE A 22 -7.11 30.03 -31.60
CA ILE A 22 -8.49 29.93 -31.10
C ILE A 22 -9.33 29.24 -32.21
N PHE A 23 -9.94 28.11 -31.83
CA PHE A 23 -10.77 27.33 -32.74
C PHE A 23 -12.02 28.09 -33.18
N THR A 24 -12.30 28.10 -34.49
CA THR A 24 -13.62 28.46 -35.03
C THR A 24 -14.41 27.17 -35.26
N ALA A 25 -15.72 27.21 -35.02
CA ALA A 25 -16.63 26.06 -34.97
C ALA A 25 -16.92 25.37 -36.34
N GLN A 26 -16.05 25.51 -37.35
CA GLN A 26 -16.26 24.99 -38.70
C GLN A 26 -15.07 24.27 -39.32
N GLU A 27 -14.26 23.54 -38.51
CA GLU A 27 -13.18 22.73 -39.05
C GLU A 27 -13.67 21.36 -39.57
N PRO A 28 -13.07 20.80 -40.65
CA PRO A 28 -13.45 19.46 -41.14
C PRO A 28 -13.28 18.39 -40.11
N PHE A 29 -14.22 17.43 -40.02
CA PHE A 29 -14.22 16.33 -39.03
C PHE A 29 -12.87 15.60 -38.94
N MET A 30 -12.20 15.33 -40.03
CA MET A 30 -10.89 14.66 -40.06
C MET A 30 -9.77 15.48 -39.38
N TYR A 31 -9.81 16.80 -39.52
CA TYR A 31 -8.87 17.69 -38.83
C TYR A 31 -9.12 17.75 -37.32
N THR A 32 -10.39 17.59 -36.91
CA THR A 32 -10.76 17.52 -35.47
C THR A 32 -10.27 16.22 -34.81
N VAL A 33 -10.35 15.08 -35.53
CA VAL A 33 -9.83 13.77 -35.00
C VAL A 33 -8.33 13.84 -34.78
N GLU A 34 -7.54 14.23 -35.77
CA GLU A 34 -6.09 14.35 -35.64
C GLU A 34 -5.70 15.32 -34.53
N LYS A 35 -6.42 16.38 -34.33
CA LYS A 35 -6.14 17.41 -33.35
C LYS A 35 -6.48 16.95 -31.91
N ILE A 36 -7.55 16.19 -31.71
CA ILE A 36 -7.89 15.63 -30.40
C ILE A 36 -6.85 14.57 -29.97
N ASP A 37 -6.38 13.75 -30.92
CA ASP A 37 -5.36 12.74 -30.62
C ASP A 37 -4.03 13.41 -30.28
N GLN A 38 -3.59 14.42 -31.02
CA GLN A 38 -2.39 15.21 -30.69
C GLN A 38 -2.49 15.86 -29.30
N LEU A 39 -3.68 16.37 -28.93
CA LEU A 39 -3.90 17.00 -27.63
C LEU A 39 -3.91 15.98 -26.49
N LYS A 40 -4.51 14.79 -26.70
CA LYS A 40 -4.45 13.68 -25.75
C LYS A 40 -3.00 13.22 -25.50
N ASP A 41 -2.24 13.05 -26.57
CA ASP A 41 -0.83 12.65 -26.49
C ASP A 41 0.02 13.71 -25.78
N LEU A 42 -0.23 14.98 -26.05
CA LEU A 42 0.48 16.09 -25.37
C LEU A 42 0.16 16.13 -23.88
N LEU A 43 -1.10 15.96 -23.50
CA LEU A 43 -1.52 15.89 -22.08
C LEU A 43 -0.90 14.69 -21.37
N LYS A 44 -0.95 13.49 -21.98
CA LYS A 44 -0.28 12.28 -21.45
C LYS A 44 1.22 12.49 -21.28
N TYR A 45 1.87 13.15 -22.24
CA TYR A 45 3.29 13.49 -22.14
C TYR A 45 3.60 14.40 -20.94
N HIS A 46 2.81 15.46 -20.72
CA HIS A 46 3.01 16.37 -19.61
C HIS A 46 2.66 15.71 -18.26
N GLU A 47 1.63 14.85 -18.20
CA GLU A 47 1.34 14.03 -17.02
C GLU A 47 2.53 13.13 -16.66
N HIS A 48 3.10 12.43 -17.63
CA HIS A 48 4.28 11.57 -17.41
C HIS A 48 5.48 12.36 -16.91
N ARG A 49 5.75 13.53 -17.51
CA ARG A 49 6.85 14.40 -17.06
C ARG A 49 6.65 14.90 -15.63
N TYR A 50 5.45 15.30 -15.28
CA TYR A 50 5.13 15.84 -13.97
C TYR A 50 5.08 14.74 -12.89
N TYR A 51 4.29 13.68 -13.12
CA TYR A 51 3.99 12.68 -12.09
C TYR A 51 4.99 11.51 -12.02
N VAL A 52 5.66 11.18 -13.11
CA VAL A 52 6.62 10.06 -13.18
C VAL A 52 8.06 10.55 -13.12
N LEU A 53 8.41 11.54 -13.96
CA LEU A 53 9.78 12.03 -14.09
C LEU A 53 10.13 13.16 -13.09
N ASN A 54 9.15 13.78 -12.41
CA ASN A 54 9.33 14.97 -11.57
C ASN A 54 10.08 16.12 -12.29
N ASP A 55 9.85 16.28 -13.60
CA ASP A 55 10.54 17.24 -14.46
C ASP A 55 9.53 17.94 -15.38
N PRO A 56 8.64 18.79 -14.81
CA PRO A 56 7.62 19.50 -15.60
C PRO A 56 8.24 20.50 -16.55
N LEU A 57 7.69 20.55 -17.79
CA LEU A 57 8.11 21.53 -18.82
C LEU A 57 7.14 22.68 -18.97
N ILE A 58 5.95 22.56 -18.43
CA ILE A 58 4.90 23.59 -18.45
C ILE A 58 4.38 23.81 -17.03
N SER A 59 3.80 24.99 -16.78
CA SER A 59 3.12 25.31 -15.53
C SER A 59 1.78 24.60 -15.41
N ASP A 60 1.24 24.47 -14.17
CA ASP A 60 -0.09 23.94 -13.91
C ASP A 60 -1.16 24.71 -14.71
N TYR A 61 -1.03 26.02 -14.83
CA TYR A 61 -1.94 26.86 -15.62
C TYR A 61 -1.93 26.49 -17.10
N GLU A 62 -0.76 26.30 -17.70
CA GLU A 62 -0.63 25.90 -19.11
C GLU A 62 -1.22 24.50 -19.34
N TYR A 63 -0.98 23.57 -18.41
CA TYR A 63 -1.60 22.24 -18.45
C TYR A 63 -3.14 22.34 -18.41
N ASP A 64 -3.68 23.13 -17.48
CA ASP A 64 -5.12 23.35 -17.34
C ASP A 64 -5.75 23.94 -18.62
N GLN A 65 -5.05 24.84 -19.31
CA GLN A 65 -5.52 25.38 -20.58
C GLN A 65 -5.63 24.29 -21.67
N LEU A 66 -4.63 23.40 -21.77
CA LEU A 66 -4.66 22.26 -22.69
C LEU A 66 -5.82 21.29 -22.35
N TYR A 67 -5.99 21.00 -21.05
CA TYR A 67 -7.07 20.14 -20.59
C TYR A 67 -8.46 20.72 -20.87
N GLN A 68 -8.67 22.03 -20.67
CA GLN A 68 -9.91 22.71 -21.00
C GLN A 68 -10.22 22.69 -22.52
N GLN A 69 -9.19 22.73 -23.35
CA GLN A 69 -9.36 22.57 -24.80
C GLN A 69 -9.84 21.17 -25.15
N LEU A 70 -9.26 20.13 -24.56
CA LEU A 70 -9.70 18.74 -24.71
C LEU A 70 -11.18 18.59 -24.36
N LEU A 71 -11.58 19.09 -23.18
CA LEU A 71 -12.97 19.02 -22.73
C LEU A 71 -13.95 19.70 -23.70
N LYS A 72 -13.58 20.87 -24.24
CA LYS A 72 -14.44 21.58 -25.23
C LYS A 72 -14.62 20.78 -26.51
N ILE A 73 -13.56 20.14 -27.02
CA ILE A 73 -13.64 19.31 -28.22
C ILE A 73 -14.49 18.07 -27.94
N GLU A 74 -14.29 17.40 -26.83
CA GLU A 74 -15.05 16.21 -26.45
C GLU A 74 -16.53 16.50 -26.17
N GLN A 75 -16.85 17.67 -25.63
CA GLN A 75 -18.25 18.15 -25.51
C GLN A 75 -18.93 18.39 -26.86
N ALA A 76 -18.18 18.93 -27.83
CA ALA A 76 -18.69 19.14 -29.15
C ALA A 76 -18.78 17.84 -29.98
N HIS A 77 -17.94 16.86 -29.70
CA HIS A 77 -17.81 15.59 -30.42
C HIS A 77 -17.73 14.41 -29.44
N PRO A 78 -18.82 14.01 -28.75
CA PRO A 78 -18.84 12.93 -27.79
C PRO A 78 -18.43 11.56 -28.35
N ASP A 79 -18.58 11.35 -29.64
CA ASP A 79 -18.17 10.15 -30.37
C ASP A 79 -16.66 9.99 -30.50
N LEU A 80 -15.89 11.04 -30.24
CA LEU A 80 -14.41 11.01 -30.20
C LEU A 80 -13.82 10.75 -28.83
N ILE A 81 -14.65 10.59 -27.80
CA ILE A 81 -14.19 10.25 -26.44
C ILE A 81 -13.69 8.81 -26.43
N THR A 82 -12.41 8.62 -26.10
CA THR A 82 -11.81 7.30 -25.94
C THR A 82 -11.66 6.94 -24.45
N PRO A 83 -11.68 5.64 -24.09
CA PRO A 83 -11.56 5.20 -22.69
C PRO A 83 -10.28 5.65 -21.99
N ASP A 84 -9.23 5.95 -22.76
CA ASP A 84 -7.91 6.38 -22.29
C ASP A 84 -7.70 7.90 -22.36
N SER A 85 -8.75 8.67 -22.70
CA SER A 85 -8.67 10.13 -22.66
C SER A 85 -8.39 10.60 -21.23
N PRO A 86 -7.52 11.61 -21.03
CA PRO A 86 -7.33 12.27 -19.73
C PRO A 86 -8.65 12.74 -19.08
N SER A 87 -9.65 13.13 -19.88
CA SER A 87 -10.98 13.50 -19.39
C SER A 87 -11.74 12.36 -18.72
N GLN A 88 -11.44 11.11 -19.07
CA GLN A 88 -12.09 9.91 -18.52
C GLN A 88 -11.53 9.48 -17.16
N ARG A 89 -10.55 10.21 -16.62
CA ARG A 89 -10.11 10.00 -15.23
C ARG A 89 -11.20 10.36 -14.23
N VAL A 90 -11.97 11.41 -14.49
CA VAL A 90 -13.02 11.88 -13.56
C VAL A 90 -14.32 11.10 -13.77
N GLY A 91 -14.56 10.07 -12.95
CA GLY A 91 -15.84 9.36 -12.91
C GLY A 91 -16.98 10.28 -12.45
N ASN A 92 -18.11 10.23 -13.16
CA ASN A 92 -19.31 11.03 -12.81
C ASN A 92 -20.29 10.30 -11.86
N SER A 93 -19.99 9.06 -11.46
CA SER A 93 -20.85 8.23 -10.60
C SER A 93 -20.14 7.79 -9.33
N LEU A 94 -20.90 7.80 -8.23
CA LEU A 94 -20.45 7.19 -6.98
C LEU A 94 -20.34 5.67 -7.13
N ASN A 95 -19.32 5.06 -6.55
CA ASN A 95 -19.22 3.62 -6.44
C ASN A 95 -20.33 3.10 -5.52
N GLN A 96 -21.22 2.27 -6.03
CA GLN A 96 -22.30 1.65 -5.24
C GLN A 96 -21.78 0.55 -4.30
N GLY A 97 -20.57 0.06 -4.53
CA GLY A 97 -19.85 -0.98 -3.80
C GLY A 97 -18.64 -1.43 -4.63
N PHE A 98 -17.78 -2.23 -4.01
CA PHE A 98 -16.61 -2.77 -4.69
C PHE A 98 -16.85 -4.25 -4.97
N GLU A 99 -16.98 -4.61 -6.25
CA GLU A 99 -17.14 -5.99 -6.69
C GLU A 99 -15.87 -6.78 -6.39
N THR A 100 -16.02 -7.98 -5.84
CA THR A 100 -14.90 -8.90 -5.65
C THR A 100 -14.50 -9.49 -7.00
N THR A 101 -13.23 -9.38 -7.35
CA THR A 101 -12.68 -9.80 -8.65
C THR A 101 -11.45 -10.67 -8.42
N PRO A 102 -11.33 -11.84 -9.07
CA PRO A 102 -10.15 -12.69 -8.97
C PRO A 102 -8.94 -12.06 -9.68
N HIS A 103 -7.73 -12.33 -9.15
CA HIS A 103 -6.47 -12.05 -9.81
C HIS A 103 -6.21 -13.06 -10.94
N LEU A 104 -5.47 -12.66 -11.99
CA LEU A 104 -5.04 -13.60 -13.05
C LEU A 104 -4.04 -14.61 -12.48
N VAL A 105 -3.20 -14.17 -11.55
CA VAL A 105 -2.25 -15.01 -10.80
C VAL A 105 -2.35 -14.66 -9.32
N PRO A 106 -2.29 -15.61 -8.37
CA PRO A 106 -2.36 -15.30 -6.94
C PRO A 106 -1.28 -14.30 -6.48
N MET A 107 -1.66 -13.33 -5.63
CA MET A 107 -0.76 -12.36 -5.01
C MET A 107 -0.22 -12.91 -3.69
N LEU A 108 0.93 -13.58 -3.75
CA LEU A 108 1.56 -14.16 -2.57
C LEU A 108 2.23 -13.08 -1.70
N SER A 109 2.30 -13.34 -0.39
CA SER A 109 3.13 -12.58 0.52
C SER A 109 4.61 -12.89 0.30
N LEU A 110 5.52 -12.08 0.82
CA LEU A 110 6.94 -12.38 0.85
C LEU A 110 7.31 -12.96 2.23
N ASP A 111 8.28 -13.86 2.24
CA ASP A 111 8.94 -14.24 3.48
C ASP A 111 9.76 -13.07 4.01
N ASN A 112 10.01 -13.01 5.31
CA ASN A 112 10.72 -11.90 5.96
C ASN A 112 12.10 -12.33 6.45
N SER A 113 13.05 -11.41 6.36
CA SER A 113 14.37 -11.48 6.99
C SER A 113 14.61 -10.19 7.79
N TYR A 114 15.42 -10.29 8.86
CA TYR A 114 15.65 -9.19 9.79
C TYR A 114 17.13 -8.90 10.02
N ASN A 115 18.02 -9.76 9.53
CA ASN A 115 19.46 -9.67 9.70
C ASN A 115 20.21 -10.24 8.49
N ALA A 116 21.53 -10.12 8.51
CA ALA A 116 22.38 -10.62 7.43
C ALA A 116 22.37 -12.15 7.32
N GLU A 117 22.29 -12.84 8.45
CA GLU A 117 22.28 -14.31 8.51
C GLU A 117 21.08 -14.90 7.80
N ASP A 118 19.91 -14.30 7.93
CA ASP A 118 18.70 -14.70 7.21
C ASP A 118 18.88 -14.59 5.69
N LEU A 119 19.54 -13.51 5.23
CA LEU A 119 19.83 -13.29 3.82
C LEU A 119 20.87 -14.30 3.28
N ILE A 120 21.89 -14.65 4.09
CA ILE A 120 22.87 -15.67 3.75
C ILE A 120 22.19 -17.05 3.62
N ASP A 121 21.24 -17.38 4.51
CA ASP A 121 20.48 -18.63 4.41
C ASP A 121 19.55 -18.65 3.18
N PHE A 122 18.94 -17.51 2.83
CA PHE A 122 18.17 -17.34 1.60
C PHE A 122 19.04 -17.61 0.36
N ASP A 123 20.24 -17.02 0.27
CA ASP A 123 21.18 -17.22 -0.84
C ASP A 123 21.64 -18.69 -0.92
N ARG A 124 21.96 -19.33 0.23
CA ARG A 124 22.30 -20.74 0.26
C ARG A 124 21.20 -21.60 -0.36
N LYS A 125 19.92 -21.39 0.05
CA LYS A 125 18.76 -22.09 -0.49
C LYS A 125 18.57 -21.81 -2.00
N ALA A 126 18.77 -20.56 -2.42
CA ALA A 126 18.66 -20.18 -3.83
C ALA A 126 19.70 -20.91 -4.68
N ARG A 127 20.96 -20.95 -4.26
CA ARG A 127 22.03 -21.70 -4.95
C ARG A 127 21.78 -23.21 -4.98
N GLU A 128 21.26 -23.78 -3.89
CA GLU A 128 20.91 -25.21 -3.84
C GLU A 128 19.80 -25.57 -4.85
N LEU A 129 18.77 -24.73 -4.99
CA LEU A 129 17.63 -24.96 -5.89
C LEU A 129 18.00 -24.73 -7.36
N THR A 130 18.77 -23.72 -7.65
CA THR A 130 19.16 -23.35 -9.02
C THR A 130 20.33 -24.17 -9.53
N LYS A 131 21.18 -24.72 -8.64
CA LYS A 131 22.48 -25.37 -8.91
C LYS A 131 23.56 -24.39 -9.43
N GLU A 132 23.39 -23.10 -9.10
CA GLU A 132 24.34 -22.06 -9.44
C GLU A 132 25.31 -21.81 -8.28
N ASN A 133 26.56 -21.44 -8.60
CA ASN A 133 27.54 -21.08 -7.58
C ASN A 133 27.32 -19.66 -7.03
N GLU A 134 26.79 -18.79 -7.86
CA GLU A 134 26.51 -17.39 -7.52
C GLU A 134 25.22 -16.94 -8.18
N ILE A 135 24.38 -16.24 -7.44
CA ILE A 135 23.07 -15.73 -7.90
C ILE A 135 23.16 -14.22 -8.11
N GLU A 136 22.52 -13.74 -9.18
CA GLU A 136 22.28 -12.32 -9.40
C GLU A 136 20.93 -11.93 -8.81
N TYR A 137 20.92 -10.88 -8.01
CA TYR A 137 19.74 -10.36 -7.34
C TYR A 137 19.39 -8.97 -7.84
N CYS A 138 18.09 -8.69 -8.00
CA CYS A 138 17.54 -7.36 -8.10
C CYS A 138 17.00 -6.96 -6.72
N VAL A 139 17.52 -5.86 -6.16
CA VAL A 139 17.14 -5.31 -4.86
C VAL A 139 16.41 -4.00 -5.07
N GLU A 140 15.24 -3.87 -4.49
CA GLU A 140 14.35 -2.71 -4.66
C GLU A 140 13.71 -2.30 -3.33
N PRO A 141 13.28 -1.02 -3.15
CA PRO A 141 12.59 -0.59 -1.95
C PRO A 141 11.29 -1.36 -1.73
N LYS A 142 11.02 -1.70 -0.47
CA LYS A 142 9.72 -2.20 -0.05
C LYS A 142 8.84 -1.01 0.32
N PHE A 143 8.08 -0.53 -0.65
CA PHE A 143 7.17 0.60 -0.45
C PHE A 143 6.10 0.26 0.60
N ASP A 144 5.79 1.21 1.47
CA ASP A 144 4.78 1.05 2.52
C ASP A 144 3.48 1.77 2.12
N GLY A 145 2.57 1.02 1.53
CA GLY A 145 1.33 1.55 0.97
C GLY A 145 0.20 0.52 0.92
N ALA A 146 -0.53 0.54 -0.19
CA ALA A 146 -1.60 -0.39 -0.50
C ALA A 146 -1.30 -1.14 -1.80
N SER A 147 -1.15 -2.45 -1.70
CA SER A 147 -0.83 -3.30 -2.86
C SER A 147 -2.01 -3.39 -3.83
N ILE A 148 -1.70 -3.30 -5.11
CA ILE A 148 -2.64 -3.36 -6.22
C ILE A 148 -2.17 -4.29 -7.33
N SER A 149 -3.13 -4.77 -8.12
CA SER A 149 -2.94 -5.41 -9.42
C SER A 149 -3.64 -4.59 -10.49
N LEU A 150 -2.95 -4.30 -11.59
CA LEU A 150 -3.45 -3.58 -12.77
C LEU A 150 -3.48 -4.54 -13.95
N ILE A 151 -4.59 -4.64 -14.64
CA ILE A 151 -4.73 -5.45 -15.84
C ILE A 151 -4.93 -4.54 -17.03
N TYR A 152 -4.01 -4.64 -17.98
CA TYR A 152 -4.11 -3.98 -19.29
C TYR A 152 -4.40 -5.04 -20.35
N GLU A 153 -5.28 -4.70 -21.28
CA GLU A 153 -5.61 -5.52 -22.43
C GLU A 153 -5.78 -4.61 -23.64
N ASN A 154 -5.16 -4.97 -24.76
CA ASN A 154 -5.15 -4.14 -25.97
C ASN A 154 -4.74 -2.69 -25.65
N ASP A 155 -3.65 -2.53 -24.90
CA ASP A 155 -3.07 -1.26 -24.46
C ASP A 155 -3.88 -0.46 -23.43
N LEU A 156 -5.10 -0.85 -23.10
CA LEU A 156 -5.99 -0.12 -22.19
C LEU A 156 -6.02 -0.71 -20.78
N LEU A 157 -6.07 0.15 -19.76
CA LEU A 157 -6.35 -0.25 -18.38
C LEU A 157 -7.81 -0.71 -18.28
N ILE A 158 -8.01 -2.03 -18.14
CA ILE A 158 -9.35 -2.62 -18.04
C ILE A 158 -9.79 -2.87 -16.61
N LYS A 159 -8.85 -3.26 -15.71
CA LYS A 159 -9.15 -3.53 -14.31
C LYS A 159 -8.01 -3.11 -13.39
N ALA A 160 -8.39 -2.68 -12.19
CA ALA A 160 -7.48 -2.50 -11.07
C ALA A 160 -8.11 -3.13 -9.82
N ILE A 161 -7.35 -3.94 -9.10
CA ILE A 161 -7.84 -4.83 -8.04
C ILE A 161 -6.96 -4.66 -6.81
N THR A 162 -7.56 -4.55 -5.59
CA THR A 162 -6.79 -4.60 -4.34
C THR A 162 -6.25 -6.00 -4.10
N ARG A 163 -5.23 -6.15 -3.26
CA ARG A 163 -4.66 -7.48 -2.93
C ARG A 163 -5.73 -8.46 -2.40
N GLY A 164 -6.67 -7.97 -1.57
CA GLY A 164 -7.66 -8.83 -0.92
C GLY A 164 -6.99 -9.91 -0.07
N ASP A 165 -7.43 -11.15 -0.25
CA ASP A 165 -6.85 -12.36 0.36
C ASP A 165 -5.68 -12.96 -0.43
N GLY A 166 -5.34 -12.34 -1.56
CA GLY A 166 -4.31 -12.80 -2.50
C GLY A 166 -4.86 -13.65 -3.65
N VAL A 167 -6.07 -14.17 -3.56
CA VAL A 167 -6.77 -14.88 -4.65
C VAL A 167 -7.74 -13.95 -5.37
N ALA A 168 -8.45 -13.13 -4.62
CA ALA A 168 -9.38 -12.14 -5.13
C ALA A 168 -9.31 -10.85 -4.29
N GLY A 169 -9.64 -9.72 -4.90
CA GLY A 169 -9.68 -8.42 -4.25
C GLY A 169 -10.85 -7.58 -4.73
N GLU A 170 -10.96 -6.38 -4.21
CA GLU A 170 -12.00 -5.43 -4.60
C GLU A 170 -11.62 -4.72 -5.91
N ASN A 171 -12.54 -4.62 -6.85
CA ASN A 171 -12.38 -3.86 -8.07
C ASN A 171 -12.43 -2.35 -7.76
N ILE A 172 -11.28 -1.70 -7.88
CA ILE A 172 -11.08 -0.28 -7.58
C ILE A 172 -10.73 0.54 -8.83
N THR A 173 -11.06 0.06 -10.00
CA THR A 173 -10.64 0.64 -11.29
C THR A 173 -10.96 2.14 -11.38
N GLN A 174 -12.16 2.57 -10.94
CA GLN A 174 -12.55 3.98 -11.00
C GLN A 174 -11.69 4.87 -10.10
N ASN A 175 -11.27 4.35 -8.94
CA ASN A 175 -10.40 5.07 -8.02
C ASN A 175 -8.96 5.12 -8.53
N ILE A 176 -8.48 4.02 -9.11
CA ILE A 176 -7.13 3.97 -9.70
C ILE A 176 -6.99 4.92 -10.89
N ARG A 177 -8.03 5.13 -11.68
CA ARG A 177 -8.03 6.12 -12.77
C ARG A 177 -7.72 7.54 -12.29
N GLN A 178 -7.92 7.86 -11.00
CA GLN A 178 -7.59 9.16 -10.42
C GLN A 178 -6.10 9.33 -10.13
N ILE A 179 -5.33 8.24 -10.11
CA ILE A 179 -3.87 8.27 -9.84
C ILE A 179 -3.14 8.59 -11.15
N LYS A 180 -2.62 9.80 -11.24
CA LYS A 180 -2.06 10.34 -12.49
C LYS A 180 -0.75 9.69 -12.92
N SER A 181 0.00 9.08 -12.00
CA SER A 181 1.19 8.27 -12.32
C SER A 181 0.87 6.90 -12.91
N ILE A 182 -0.43 6.51 -12.98
CA ILE A 182 -0.88 5.29 -13.65
C ILE A 182 -1.47 5.66 -15.01
N PRO A 183 -0.84 5.29 -16.13
CA PRO A 183 -1.35 5.53 -17.46
C PRO A 183 -2.69 4.82 -17.68
N LEU A 184 -3.68 5.47 -18.34
CA LEU A 184 -4.93 4.81 -18.73
C LEU A 184 -4.74 3.92 -19.98
N SER A 185 -3.68 4.18 -20.75
CA SER A 185 -3.21 3.32 -21.83
C SER A 185 -1.70 3.30 -21.89
N ALA A 186 -1.13 2.17 -22.31
CA ALA A 186 0.31 2.00 -22.51
C ALA A 186 0.55 1.11 -23.73
N PRO A 187 1.56 1.41 -24.58
CA PRO A 187 1.70 0.78 -25.91
C PRO A 187 2.33 -0.63 -25.82
N PHE A 188 1.72 -1.52 -25.04
CA PHE A 188 2.16 -2.91 -24.88
C PHE A 188 2.10 -3.71 -26.18
N SER A 189 1.13 -3.39 -27.06
CA SER A 189 1.00 -4.00 -28.39
C SER A 189 2.23 -3.77 -29.25
N SER A 190 2.95 -2.65 -29.08
CA SER A 190 4.22 -2.37 -29.76
C SER A 190 5.34 -3.37 -29.39
N LYS A 191 5.16 -4.10 -28.29
CA LYS A 191 6.06 -5.19 -27.82
C LYS A 191 5.45 -6.59 -28.03
N GLY A 192 4.34 -6.68 -28.80
CA GLY A 192 3.64 -7.94 -29.06
C GLY A 192 2.84 -8.47 -27.86
N ILE A 193 2.63 -7.66 -26.83
CA ILE A 193 1.87 -8.04 -25.64
C ILE A 193 0.38 -7.72 -25.90
N HIS A 194 -0.49 -8.70 -25.64
CA HIS A 194 -1.93 -8.58 -25.73
C HIS A 194 -2.56 -8.22 -24.38
N GLN A 195 -2.21 -8.98 -23.34
CA GLN A 195 -2.70 -8.75 -21.99
C GLN A 195 -1.53 -8.84 -21.00
N ILE A 196 -1.53 -7.97 -20.00
CA ILE A 196 -0.51 -7.94 -18.96
C ILE A 196 -1.13 -7.63 -17.60
N GLU A 197 -0.72 -8.37 -16.55
CA GLU A 197 -1.00 -8.03 -15.16
C GLU A 197 0.27 -7.46 -14.52
N ILE A 198 0.15 -6.27 -13.95
CA ILE A 198 1.24 -5.53 -13.31
C ILE A 198 0.89 -5.30 -11.85
N ARG A 199 1.81 -5.57 -10.94
CA ARG A 199 1.64 -5.33 -9.51
C ARG A 199 2.43 -4.11 -9.05
N GLY A 200 1.84 -3.40 -8.10
CA GLY A 200 2.44 -2.21 -7.53
C GLY A 200 1.94 -1.91 -6.13
N GLU A 201 2.45 -0.81 -5.61
CA GLU A 201 2.04 -0.23 -4.34
C GLU A 201 1.55 1.19 -4.56
N VAL A 202 0.31 1.46 -4.17
CA VAL A 202 -0.19 2.84 -4.08
C VAL A 202 0.29 3.44 -2.78
N ILE A 203 0.91 4.59 -2.88
CA ILE A 203 1.48 5.32 -1.77
C ILE A 203 0.90 6.73 -1.66
N LEU A 204 1.05 7.31 -0.49
CA LEU A 204 0.87 8.74 -0.28
C LEU A 204 2.22 9.32 0.15
N SER A 205 2.77 10.25 -0.62
CA SER A 205 4.04 10.90 -0.27
C SER A 205 3.91 11.67 1.05
N LYS A 206 5.03 11.85 1.79
CA LYS A 206 5.05 12.60 3.06
C LYS A 206 4.47 14.00 2.87
N ALA A 207 4.87 14.70 1.81
CA ALA A 207 4.39 16.05 1.49
C ALA A 207 2.88 16.09 1.18
N ALA A 208 2.37 15.13 0.39
CA ALA A 208 0.93 15.04 0.09
C ALA A 208 0.11 14.71 1.33
N PHE A 209 0.62 13.82 2.20
CA PHE A 209 0.00 13.47 3.48
C PHE A 209 -0.11 14.67 4.42
N GLU A 210 0.97 15.43 4.59
CA GLU A 210 1.00 16.64 5.44
C GLU A 210 0.04 17.70 4.89
N LYS A 211 0.09 17.98 3.58
CA LYS A 211 -0.80 18.95 2.92
C LYS A 211 -2.27 18.59 3.09
N TYR A 212 -2.62 17.29 2.91
CA TYR A 212 -4.00 16.85 3.06
C TYR A 212 -4.47 16.89 4.53
N ASN A 213 -3.63 16.53 5.50
CA ASN A 213 -3.93 16.65 6.91
C ASN A 213 -4.12 18.11 7.36
N GLN A 214 -3.34 19.03 6.82
CA GLN A 214 -3.54 20.46 7.07
C GLN A 214 -4.93 20.92 6.58
N LYS A 215 -5.34 20.50 5.36
CA LYS A 215 -6.69 20.77 4.83
C LYS A 215 -7.79 20.22 5.75
N LEU A 216 -7.63 18.99 6.26
CA LEU A 216 -8.59 18.39 7.19
C LEU A 216 -8.69 19.18 8.50
N MET A 217 -7.57 19.61 9.08
CA MET A 217 -7.56 20.41 10.30
C MET A 217 -8.24 21.77 10.10
N GLU A 218 -8.01 22.43 8.96
CA GLU A 218 -8.70 23.69 8.61
C GLU A 218 -10.22 23.53 8.51
N GLN A 219 -10.67 22.33 8.12
CA GLN A 219 -12.09 21.96 8.05
C GLN A 219 -12.66 21.42 9.38
N GLY A 220 -11.86 21.35 10.45
CA GLY A 220 -12.26 20.79 11.75
C GLY A 220 -12.46 19.26 11.72
N LEU A 221 -11.90 18.58 10.72
CA LEU A 221 -11.98 17.12 10.55
C LEU A 221 -10.76 16.43 11.17
N PRO A 222 -10.89 15.16 11.60
CA PRO A 222 -9.77 14.40 12.15
C PRO A 222 -8.72 14.13 11.08
N SER A 223 -7.45 14.29 11.45
CA SER A 223 -6.31 13.97 10.58
C SER A 223 -6.20 12.49 10.29
N LEU A 224 -5.67 12.15 9.12
CA LEU A 224 -5.31 10.76 8.76
C LEU A 224 -4.16 10.27 9.65
N ALA A 225 -4.18 8.97 10.00
CA ALA A 225 -3.25 8.41 10.99
C ALA A 225 -1.81 8.27 10.44
N ASN A 226 -1.66 7.74 9.24
CA ASN A 226 -0.37 7.54 8.57
C ASN A 226 -0.56 7.43 7.04
N PRO A 227 0.53 7.61 6.25
CA PRO A 227 0.46 7.55 4.79
C PRO A 227 -0.07 6.23 4.24
N ARG A 228 0.33 5.09 4.80
CA ARG A 228 -0.12 3.75 4.38
C ARG A 228 -1.63 3.56 4.53
N ASN A 229 -2.16 3.82 5.74
CA ASN A 229 -3.60 3.69 6.00
C ASN A 229 -4.40 4.71 5.19
N ALA A 230 -3.84 5.91 5.00
CA ALA A 230 -4.42 6.94 4.16
C ALA A 230 -4.52 6.48 2.69
N ALA A 231 -3.47 5.88 2.13
CA ALA A 231 -3.48 5.32 0.78
C ALA A 231 -4.53 4.19 0.66
N SER A 232 -4.48 3.20 1.58
CA SER A 232 -5.43 2.07 1.58
C SER A 232 -6.89 2.51 1.73
N GLY A 233 -7.18 3.44 2.65
CA GLY A 233 -8.52 3.99 2.84
C GLY A 233 -9.01 4.77 1.63
N SER A 234 -8.11 5.49 0.94
CA SER A 234 -8.44 6.26 -0.27
C SER A 234 -8.90 5.36 -1.41
N LEU A 235 -8.25 4.21 -1.60
CA LEU A 235 -8.60 3.28 -2.68
C LEU A 235 -10.03 2.70 -2.55
N ARG A 236 -10.62 2.78 -1.36
CA ARG A 236 -11.96 2.27 -1.05
C ARG A 236 -12.99 3.39 -0.85
N MET A 237 -12.70 4.61 -1.27
CA MET A 237 -13.65 5.72 -1.22
C MET A 237 -14.73 5.54 -2.29
N LYS A 238 -15.96 5.91 -1.92
CA LYS A 238 -17.12 5.80 -2.82
C LYS A 238 -17.09 6.86 -3.91
N ASP A 239 -16.58 8.05 -3.61
CA ASP A 239 -16.44 9.13 -4.58
C ASP A 239 -15.02 9.18 -5.15
N PRO A 240 -14.80 8.85 -6.44
CA PRO A 240 -13.50 8.96 -7.06
C PRO A 240 -12.91 10.38 -7.04
N LYS A 241 -13.75 11.44 -6.99
CA LYS A 241 -13.26 12.82 -6.90
C LYS A 241 -12.49 13.08 -5.61
N GLU A 242 -12.96 12.52 -4.50
CA GLU A 242 -12.22 12.62 -3.23
C GLU A 242 -10.87 11.89 -3.28
N VAL A 243 -10.77 10.81 -4.09
CA VAL A 243 -9.48 10.11 -4.32
C VAL A 243 -8.51 11.03 -5.06
N ALA A 244 -8.97 11.75 -6.09
CA ALA A 244 -8.16 12.69 -6.84
C ALA A 244 -7.55 13.79 -5.97
N GLU A 245 -8.32 14.30 -4.97
CA GLU A 245 -7.86 15.35 -4.06
C GLU A 245 -6.72 14.91 -3.14
N ARG A 246 -6.56 13.61 -2.91
CA ARG A 246 -5.52 13.06 -2.03
C ARG A 246 -4.14 13.00 -2.67
N ASN A 247 -4.06 13.18 -3.98
CA ASN A 247 -2.82 13.16 -4.76
C ASN A 247 -1.97 11.91 -4.48
N LEU A 248 -2.61 10.74 -4.64
CA LEU A 248 -1.95 9.44 -4.52
C LEU A 248 -0.95 9.22 -5.65
N ASP A 249 0.05 8.39 -5.38
CA ASP A 249 1.06 7.94 -6.33
C ASP A 249 1.18 6.41 -6.32
N ALA A 250 1.85 5.82 -7.30
CA ALA A 250 2.03 4.37 -7.36
C ALA A 250 3.39 3.98 -7.92
N PHE A 251 4.03 2.99 -7.29
CA PHE A 251 5.21 2.31 -7.83
C PHE A 251 4.83 0.92 -8.33
N LEU A 252 5.13 0.62 -9.59
CA LEU A 252 4.86 -0.66 -10.23
C LEU A 252 6.14 -1.48 -10.23
N TYR A 253 6.14 -2.62 -9.52
CA TYR A 253 7.35 -3.37 -9.18
C TYR A 253 7.37 -4.83 -9.65
N HIS A 254 6.34 -5.29 -10.36
CA HIS A 254 6.31 -6.70 -10.81
C HIS A 254 5.34 -6.89 -11.98
N VAL A 255 5.80 -7.62 -13.00
CA VAL A 255 4.95 -8.16 -14.06
C VAL A 255 4.64 -9.60 -13.68
N SER A 256 3.37 -9.91 -13.40
CA SER A 256 2.94 -11.21 -12.88
C SER A 256 2.35 -12.13 -13.95
N TYR A 257 1.86 -11.55 -15.05
CA TYR A 257 1.23 -12.30 -16.12
C TYR A 257 1.36 -11.56 -17.45
N VAL A 258 1.64 -12.29 -18.54
CA VAL A 258 1.71 -11.75 -19.90
C VAL A 258 1.13 -12.75 -20.88
N THR A 259 0.33 -12.26 -21.83
CA THR A 259 -0.03 -13.00 -23.05
C THR A 259 0.42 -12.21 -24.27
N HIS A 260 0.75 -12.91 -25.33
CA HIS A 260 1.27 -12.33 -26.56
C HIS A 260 0.22 -12.38 -27.68
N GLN A 261 0.28 -11.43 -28.62
CA GLN A 261 -0.61 -11.36 -29.77
C GLN A 261 -0.37 -12.53 -30.76
N SER A 262 0.88 -12.99 -30.86
CA SER A 262 1.25 -14.13 -31.68
C SER A 262 2.54 -14.79 -31.14
N ALA A 263 2.71 -16.09 -31.42
CA ALA A 263 3.90 -16.84 -31.03
C ALA A 263 5.23 -16.32 -31.63
N ASN A 264 5.15 -15.59 -32.74
CA ASN A 264 6.32 -15.07 -33.47
C ASN A 264 6.80 -13.68 -32.98
N HIS A 265 6.06 -13.03 -32.07
CA HIS A 265 6.37 -11.71 -31.52
C HIS A 265 6.25 -11.75 -29.99
N SER A 266 6.97 -12.67 -29.35
CA SER A 266 7.01 -12.75 -27.89
C SER A 266 8.17 -11.93 -27.36
N LEU A 267 7.87 -10.91 -26.56
CA LEU A 267 8.89 -10.28 -25.73
C LEU A 267 9.26 -11.26 -24.60
N GLU A 268 10.46 -11.81 -24.66
CA GLU A 268 10.97 -12.63 -23.57
C GLU A 268 11.46 -11.72 -22.44
N LEU A 269 10.75 -11.73 -21.32
CA LEU A 269 11.19 -11.09 -20.08
C LEU A 269 12.16 -12.04 -19.37
N ASN A 270 13.45 -11.91 -19.65
CA ASN A 270 14.47 -12.83 -19.11
C ASN A 270 14.93 -12.45 -17.70
N SER A 271 14.70 -11.20 -17.27
CA SER A 271 15.12 -10.74 -15.94
C SER A 271 14.05 -9.85 -15.28
N HIS A 272 14.03 -9.90 -13.95
CA HIS A 272 13.16 -9.03 -13.15
C HIS A 272 13.50 -7.54 -13.37
N SER A 273 14.79 -7.20 -13.37
CA SER A 273 15.24 -5.83 -13.66
C SER A 273 14.82 -5.34 -15.03
N GLY A 274 14.86 -6.21 -16.05
CA GLY A 274 14.38 -5.91 -17.40
C GLY A 274 12.86 -5.67 -17.44
N SER A 275 12.09 -6.40 -16.62
CA SER A 275 10.65 -6.16 -16.47
C SER A 275 10.37 -4.78 -15.90
N LEU A 276 11.16 -4.31 -14.91
CA LEU A 276 11.04 -2.97 -14.34
C LEU A 276 11.42 -1.88 -15.36
N ASP A 277 12.44 -2.12 -16.18
CA ASP A 277 12.82 -1.20 -17.25
C ASP A 277 11.74 -1.11 -18.33
N LEU A 278 11.12 -2.25 -18.68
CA LEU A 278 9.96 -2.26 -19.58
C LEU A 278 8.83 -1.39 -19.03
N LEU A 279 8.45 -1.55 -17.76
CA LEU A 279 7.40 -0.75 -17.14
C LEU A 279 7.72 0.75 -17.19
N TRP A 280 8.98 1.12 -16.92
CA TRP A 280 9.42 2.50 -17.03
C TRP A 280 9.28 3.02 -18.46
N ASP A 281 9.72 2.26 -19.45
CA ASP A 281 9.66 2.62 -20.87
C ASP A 281 8.21 2.71 -21.38
N MET A 282 7.28 1.97 -20.75
CA MET A 282 5.85 2.05 -21.02
C MET A 282 5.16 3.22 -20.29
N GLY A 283 5.89 4.03 -19.53
CA GLY A 283 5.37 5.23 -18.87
C GLY A 283 4.91 5.03 -17.44
N PHE A 284 5.18 3.89 -16.82
CA PHE A 284 4.86 3.64 -15.42
C PHE A 284 6.00 4.11 -14.51
N ARG A 285 5.66 4.56 -13.32
CA ARG A 285 6.64 4.78 -12.27
C ARG A 285 7.05 3.42 -11.70
N SER A 286 8.17 2.90 -12.14
CA SER A 286 8.82 1.71 -11.59
C SER A 286 10.08 2.10 -10.82
N PRO A 287 10.62 1.27 -9.90
CA PRO A 287 11.82 1.60 -9.12
C PRO A 287 13.09 1.52 -10.00
N LYS A 288 13.17 2.35 -11.04
CA LYS A 288 14.29 2.33 -12.01
C LYS A 288 15.58 2.83 -11.38
N GLU A 289 15.52 3.94 -10.65
CA GLU A 289 16.69 4.54 -9.99
C GLU A 289 16.96 3.94 -8.61
N GLU A 290 15.90 3.43 -7.96
CA GLU A 290 15.95 2.88 -6.60
C GLU A 290 16.38 1.41 -6.59
N LYS A 291 16.26 0.69 -7.72
CA LYS A 291 16.70 -0.70 -7.81
C LYS A 291 18.21 -0.81 -7.97
N LYS A 292 18.77 -1.91 -7.51
CA LYS A 292 20.14 -2.28 -7.75
C LYS A 292 20.25 -3.75 -8.13
N VAL A 293 20.94 -4.06 -9.24
CA VAL A 293 21.27 -5.43 -9.61
C VAL A 293 22.66 -5.75 -9.06
N VAL A 294 22.79 -6.85 -8.35
CA VAL A 294 24.01 -7.25 -7.61
C VAL A 294 24.24 -8.75 -7.75
N LYS A 295 25.49 -9.16 -7.98
CA LYS A 295 25.90 -10.55 -7.89
C LYS A 295 26.37 -10.89 -6.48
N GLY A 296 25.90 -12.02 -5.97
CA GLY A 296 26.25 -12.52 -4.65
C GLY A 296 25.57 -11.76 -3.50
N ILE A 297 25.44 -12.44 -2.35
CA ILE A 297 24.63 -11.94 -1.23
C ILE A 297 25.29 -10.80 -0.47
N GLN A 298 26.62 -10.69 -0.45
CA GLN A 298 27.29 -9.64 0.31
C GLN A 298 26.93 -8.25 -0.22
N GLY A 299 26.91 -8.07 -1.54
CA GLY A 299 26.51 -6.80 -2.15
C GLY A 299 25.04 -6.46 -1.91
N VAL A 300 24.17 -7.47 -1.73
CA VAL A 300 22.75 -7.29 -1.31
C VAL A 300 22.70 -6.74 0.10
N ILE A 301 23.41 -7.38 1.06
CA ILE A 301 23.47 -6.96 2.46
C ILE A 301 23.96 -5.52 2.57
N ASP A 302 25.08 -5.19 1.93
CA ASP A 302 25.67 -3.86 1.94
C ASP A 302 24.69 -2.81 1.40
N TYR A 303 23.97 -3.13 0.33
CA TYR A 303 22.97 -2.21 -0.24
C TYR A 303 21.76 -2.02 0.67
N CYS A 304 21.25 -3.08 1.27
CA CYS A 304 20.13 -3.00 2.22
C CYS A 304 20.48 -2.11 3.42
N LEU A 305 21.65 -2.28 4.02
CA LEU A 305 22.12 -1.46 5.15
C LEU A 305 22.34 0.01 4.76
N ALA A 306 22.91 0.26 3.58
CA ALA A 306 23.10 1.61 3.07
C ALA A 306 21.75 2.31 2.78
N TYR A 307 20.75 1.54 2.33
CA TYR A 307 19.43 2.09 2.05
C TYR A 307 18.63 2.36 3.33
N GLU A 308 18.77 1.52 4.36
CA GLU A 308 18.20 1.75 5.70
C GLU A 308 18.61 3.12 6.26
N ALA A 309 19.89 3.50 6.11
CA ALA A 309 20.38 4.80 6.55
C ALA A 309 19.75 6.01 5.82
N LYS A 310 19.21 5.80 4.61
CA LYS A 310 18.56 6.85 3.82
C LYS A 310 17.04 6.93 4.05
N ARG A 311 16.45 5.96 4.75
CA ARG A 311 15.00 5.78 4.92
C ARG A 311 14.26 7.08 5.29
N ASP A 312 14.79 7.84 6.24
CA ASP A 312 14.12 9.04 6.77
C ASP A 312 14.11 10.22 5.78
N HIS A 313 15.03 10.23 4.84
CA HIS A 313 15.17 11.29 3.82
C HIS A 313 14.34 11.03 2.55
N LEU A 314 13.74 9.85 2.43
CA LEU A 314 12.91 9.53 1.27
C LEU A 314 11.58 10.30 1.32
N PRO A 315 11.04 10.72 0.16
CA PRO A 315 9.76 11.43 0.08
C PRO A 315 8.55 10.54 0.36
N TYR A 316 8.75 9.23 0.51
CA TYR A 316 7.75 8.21 0.80
C TYR A 316 8.23 7.27 1.90
N GLU A 317 7.31 6.54 2.50
CA GLU A 317 7.65 5.53 3.51
C GLU A 317 8.00 4.19 2.86
N ILE A 318 9.02 3.54 3.42
CA ILE A 318 9.43 2.17 3.11
C ILE A 318 9.63 1.41 4.43
N ASP A 319 9.31 0.13 4.44
CA ASP A 319 9.46 -0.75 5.62
C ASP A 319 10.63 -1.75 5.50
N GLY A 320 11.36 -1.68 4.40
CA GLY A 320 12.49 -2.56 4.11
C GLY A 320 12.93 -2.52 2.65
N MET A 321 13.59 -3.58 2.23
CA MET A 321 13.98 -3.86 0.84
C MET A 321 13.37 -5.19 0.39
N VAL A 322 13.11 -5.34 -0.89
CA VAL A 322 12.73 -6.62 -1.50
C VAL A 322 13.90 -7.10 -2.33
N ILE A 323 14.33 -8.32 -2.05
CA ILE A 323 15.41 -9.01 -2.77
C ILE A 323 14.76 -10.08 -3.64
N LYS A 324 15.01 -10.05 -4.93
CA LYS A 324 14.47 -11.02 -5.90
C LYS A 324 15.62 -11.61 -6.71
N VAL A 325 15.61 -12.91 -6.96
CA VAL A 325 16.49 -13.52 -7.96
C VAL A 325 16.21 -12.84 -9.29
N ASN A 326 17.24 -12.32 -9.97
CA ASN A 326 17.05 -11.47 -11.15
C ASN A 326 16.65 -12.27 -12.40
N ASP A 327 17.16 -13.48 -12.59
CA ASP A 327 16.88 -14.35 -13.71
C ASP A 327 15.50 -15.03 -13.56
N ILE A 328 14.60 -14.85 -14.55
CA ILE A 328 13.22 -15.38 -14.51
C ILE A 328 13.20 -16.91 -14.59
N GLN A 329 14.09 -17.53 -15.35
CA GLN A 329 14.16 -18.99 -15.46
C GLN A 329 14.60 -19.62 -14.12
N GLN A 330 15.51 -18.93 -13.40
CA GLN A 330 15.88 -19.35 -12.05
C GLN A 330 14.72 -19.18 -11.07
N GLN A 331 13.92 -18.11 -11.16
CA GLN A 331 12.70 -17.95 -10.35
C GLN A 331 11.72 -19.11 -10.57
N GLU A 332 11.51 -19.52 -11.82
CA GLU A 332 10.65 -20.66 -12.17
C GLU A 332 11.17 -21.98 -11.57
N LYS A 333 12.48 -22.23 -11.65
CA LYS A 333 13.12 -23.42 -11.04
C LYS A 333 12.95 -23.45 -9.52
N MET A 334 13.05 -22.31 -8.85
CA MET A 334 12.88 -22.19 -7.40
C MET A 334 11.43 -22.39 -6.99
N GLY A 335 10.49 -21.94 -7.82
CA GLY A 335 9.06 -22.07 -7.59
C GLY A 335 8.57 -21.29 -6.35
N MET A 336 7.47 -21.77 -5.79
CA MET A 336 6.79 -21.12 -4.66
C MET A 336 6.31 -22.13 -3.63
N THR A 337 6.00 -21.68 -2.43
CA THR A 337 5.24 -22.41 -1.42
C THR A 337 3.76 -22.03 -1.53
N SER A 338 2.91 -22.56 -0.65
CA SER A 338 1.51 -22.13 -0.55
C SER A 338 1.34 -20.67 -0.11
N HIS A 339 2.38 -20.04 0.46
CA HIS A 339 2.31 -18.73 1.10
C HIS A 339 3.22 -17.68 0.47
N HIS A 340 4.40 -18.07 -0.04
CA HIS A 340 5.38 -17.14 -0.58
C HIS A 340 6.24 -17.76 -1.70
N PRO A 341 6.78 -16.94 -2.64
CA PRO A 341 7.77 -17.37 -3.61
C PRO A 341 9.09 -17.70 -2.90
N ARG A 342 9.82 -18.71 -3.42
CA ARG A 342 11.15 -19.07 -2.90
C ARG A 342 12.27 -18.19 -3.46
N TRP A 343 11.99 -17.45 -4.53
CA TRP A 343 12.93 -16.60 -5.24
C TRP A 343 12.91 -15.13 -4.80
N ALA A 344 12.08 -14.79 -3.81
CA ALA A 344 12.00 -13.43 -3.27
C ALA A 344 11.89 -13.45 -1.75
N ILE A 345 12.52 -12.46 -1.12
CA ILE A 345 12.48 -12.25 0.33
C ILE A 345 12.42 -10.76 0.64
N ALA A 346 11.73 -10.39 1.71
CA ALA A 346 11.68 -9.03 2.23
C ALA A 346 12.70 -8.88 3.37
N PHE A 347 13.67 -7.99 3.21
CA PHE A 347 14.54 -7.56 4.30
C PHE A 347 13.88 -6.39 5.03
N LYS A 348 13.43 -6.63 6.25
CA LYS A 348 12.77 -5.64 7.08
C LYS A 348 13.78 -4.77 7.82
N PHE A 349 13.64 -3.46 7.70
CA PHE A 349 14.45 -2.53 8.49
C PHE A 349 14.14 -2.65 9.99
N LYS A 350 15.10 -2.24 10.80
CA LYS A 350 14.91 -2.19 12.25
C LYS A 350 13.70 -1.32 12.57
N ALA A 351 12.86 -1.84 13.46
CA ALA A 351 11.69 -1.10 13.92
C ALA A 351 12.13 0.19 14.60
N ARG A 352 11.44 1.29 14.29
CA ARG A 352 11.64 2.55 15.02
C ARG A 352 11.24 2.34 16.47
N GLN A 353 12.04 2.87 17.38
CA GLN A 353 11.80 2.78 18.82
C GLN A 353 11.58 4.18 19.41
N ALA A 354 10.76 4.24 20.46
CA ALA A 354 10.55 5.44 21.25
C ALA A 354 10.44 5.08 22.73
N THR A 355 10.79 6.03 23.60
CA THR A 355 10.60 5.90 25.04
C THR A 355 9.37 6.68 25.46
N THR A 356 8.52 6.07 26.29
CA THR A 356 7.34 6.72 26.86
C THR A 356 7.05 6.20 28.26
N THR A 357 6.10 6.84 28.97
CA THR A 357 5.70 6.45 30.32
C THR A 357 4.48 5.54 30.28
N LEU A 358 4.53 4.41 31.01
CA LEU A 358 3.38 3.55 31.26
C LEU A 358 2.54 4.17 32.38
N LEU A 359 1.41 4.80 32.00
CA LEU A 359 0.57 5.53 32.94
C LEU A 359 -0.32 4.61 33.77
N ASP A 360 -0.99 3.66 33.11
CA ASP A 360 -1.93 2.74 33.72
C ASP A 360 -2.08 1.46 32.90
N VAL A 361 -2.81 0.47 33.46
CA VAL A 361 -3.19 -0.76 32.77
C VAL A 361 -4.66 -1.02 32.95
N GLU A 362 -5.38 -1.14 31.84
CA GLU A 362 -6.78 -1.57 31.79
C GLU A 362 -6.84 -3.07 31.45
N PHE A 363 -7.85 -3.76 31.99
CA PHE A 363 -8.08 -5.18 31.71
C PHE A 363 -9.37 -5.33 30.89
N GLN A 364 -9.24 -5.81 29.66
CA GLN A 364 -10.34 -6.01 28.72
C GLN A 364 -10.73 -7.48 28.66
N VAL A 365 -12.03 -7.76 28.53
CA VAL A 365 -12.57 -9.12 28.45
C VAL A 365 -13.02 -9.39 27.00
N GLY A 366 -12.38 -10.33 26.36
CA GLY A 366 -12.68 -10.71 24.98
C GLY A 366 -13.80 -11.76 24.86
N ARG A 367 -14.13 -12.09 23.64
CA ARG A 367 -15.19 -13.03 23.23
C ARG A 367 -15.15 -14.40 23.95
N THR A 368 -13.97 -14.95 24.20
CA THR A 368 -13.75 -16.24 24.85
C THR A 368 -13.60 -16.13 26.37
N GLY A 369 -13.88 -14.95 26.93
CA GLY A 369 -13.65 -14.66 28.36
C GLY A 369 -12.19 -14.33 28.70
N ALA A 370 -11.26 -14.39 27.75
CA ALA A 370 -9.85 -14.05 27.95
C ALA A 370 -9.72 -12.61 28.47
N VAL A 371 -8.95 -12.42 29.55
CA VAL A 371 -8.68 -11.10 30.14
C VAL A 371 -7.34 -10.62 29.63
N THR A 372 -7.37 -9.58 28.79
CA THR A 372 -6.17 -9.02 28.14
C THR A 372 -5.82 -7.68 28.79
N PRO A 373 -4.62 -7.54 29.39
CA PRO A 373 -4.15 -6.25 29.89
C PRO A 373 -3.73 -5.34 28.72
N VAL A 374 -4.12 -4.07 28.81
CA VAL A 374 -3.79 -3.02 27.85
C VAL A 374 -3.10 -1.88 28.59
N ALA A 375 -1.82 -1.66 28.29
CA ALA A 375 -1.04 -0.55 28.83
C ALA A 375 -1.53 0.78 28.26
N LYS A 376 -1.83 1.74 29.10
CA LYS A 376 -2.07 3.14 28.75
C LYS A 376 -0.76 3.90 28.87
N LEU A 377 -0.36 4.55 27.81
CA LEU A 377 0.92 5.24 27.69
C LEU A 377 0.72 6.75 27.60
N LYS A 378 1.71 7.49 28.06
CA LYS A 378 1.83 8.89 27.66
C LYS A 378 1.94 8.92 26.14
N PRO A 379 1.07 9.65 25.43
CA PRO A 379 1.08 9.65 23.97
C PRO A 379 2.46 9.99 23.41
N VAL A 380 2.96 9.16 22.49
CA VAL A 380 4.26 9.35 21.86
C VAL A 380 4.16 9.08 20.36
N PHE A 381 4.80 9.92 19.55
CA PHE A 381 4.86 9.74 18.11
C PHE A 381 5.89 8.66 17.75
N LEU A 382 5.45 7.62 17.02
CA LEU A 382 6.29 6.49 16.65
C LEU A 382 5.89 5.94 15.27
N GLY A 383 6.80 6.02 14.32
CA GLY A 383 6.59 5.47 12.97
C GLY A 383 5.33 6.01 12.29
N GLY A 384 5.13 7.33 12.30
CA GLY A 384 4.01 7.99 11.62
C GLY A 384 2.66 7.98 12.36
N VAL A 385 2.60 7.43 13.59
CA VAL A 385 1.36 7.41 14.40
C VAL A 385 1.62 7.80 15.83
N THR A 386 0.61 8.35 16.52
CA THR A 386 0.65 8.58 17.96
C THR A 386 0.18 7.32 18.68
N VAL A 387 1.08 6.71 19.46
CA VAL A 387 0.80 5.52 20.27
C VAL A 387 0.46 5.97 21.68
N SER A 388 -0.75 5.60 22.16
CA SER A 388 -1.24 5.89 23.51
C SER A 388 -1.67 4.65 24.28
N SER A 389 -1.75 3.48 23.61
CA SER A 389 -2.09 2.20 24.24
C SER A 389 -1.43 1.04 23.51
N ILE A 390 -1.04 0.01 24.28
CA ILE A 390 -0.41 -1.21 23.77
C ILE A 390 -0.98 -2.41 24.52
N SER A 391 -1.37 -3.47 23.78
CA SER A 391 -1.68 -4.76 24.39
C SER A 391 -0.42 -5.36 25.00
N ILE A 392 -0.49 -5.76 26.27
CA ILE A 392 0.61 -6.43 26.98
C ILE A 392 0.27 -7.90 27.30
N HIS A 393 -0.50 -8.48 26.41
CA HIS A 393 -0.85 -9.89 26.22
C HIS A 393 -1.48 -10.56 27.46
N ASN A 394 -0.72 -10.79 28.55
CA ASN A 394 -1.12 -11.54 29.73
C ASN A 394 -0.26 -11.17 30.96
N GLU A 395 -0.56 -11.81 32.11
CA GLU A 395 0.18 -11.60 33.34
C GLU A 395 1.67 -12.00 33.22
N ASP A 396 1.95 -13.11 32.55
CA ASP A 396 3.31 -13.62 32.38
C ASP A 396 4.20 -12.63 31.62
N TYR A 397 3.65 -11.95 30.61
CA TYR A 397 4.35 -10.88 29.88
C TYR A 397 4.68 -9.68 30.76
N ILE A 398 3.74 -9.28 31.67
CA ILE A 398 3.98 -8.20 32.63
C ILE A 398 5.14 -8.56 33.57
N LEU A 399 5.15 -9.78 34.07
CA LEU A 399 6.19 -10.28 34.97
C LEU A 399 7.55 -10.41 34.24
N GLN A 400 7.56 -11.02 33.05
CA GLN A 400 8.77 -11.21 32.25
C GLN A 400 9.43 -9.87 31.87
N LYS A 401 8.65 -8.88 31.53
CA LYS A 401 9.14 -7.53 31.18
C LYS A 401 9.36 -6.64 32.41
N ASN A 402 9.04 -7.15 33.63
CA ASN A 402 9.13 -6.43 34.91
C ASN A 402 8.46 -5.03 34.80
N LEU A 403 7.22 -5.01 34.28
CA LEU A 403 6.48 -3.76 34.05
C LEU A 403 5.81 -3.27 35.33
N LYS A 404 5.91 -1.96 35.59
CA LYS A 404 5.20 -1.26 36.65
C LYS A 404 4.49 -0.03 36.12
N LYS A 405 3.39 0.38 36.73
CA LYS A 405 2.79 1.69 36.48
C LYS A 405 3.77 2.78 36.90
N GLY A 406 3.95 3.78 36.03
CA GLY A 406 4.95 4.83 36.18
C GLY A 406 6.28 4.54 35.46
N ASP A 407 6.53 3.32 35.00
CA ASP A 407 7.76 2.96 34.30
C ASP A 407 7.97 3.79 33.01
N GLN A 408 9.21 4.16 32.78
CA GLN A 408 9.66 4.45 31.40
C GLN A 408 9.80 3.12 30.67
N VAL A 409 9.19 3.04 29.50
CA VAL A 409 9.20 1.84 28.64
C VAL A 409 9.71 2.18 27.26
N LEU A 410 10.55 1.30 26.72
CA LEU A 410 10.95 1.34 25.32
C LEU A 410 9.90 0.59 24.50
N ILE A 411 9.34 1.28 23.52
CA ILE A 411 8.33 0.72 22.63
C ILE A 411 8.84 0.73 21.19
N GLU A 412 8.31 -0.20 20.39
CA GLU A 412 8.54 -0.26 18.96
C GLU A 412 7.27 -0.67 18.21
N ARG A 413 7.25 -0.49 16.89
CA ARG A 413 6.18 -1.03 16.03
C ARG A 413 6.71 -2.23 15.26
N ALA A 414 6.34 -3.44 15.70
CA ALA A 414 6.70 -4.67 15.02
C ALA A 414 6.17 -4.67 13.58
N GLY A 415 7.07 -4.83 12.60
CA GLY A 415 6.73 -4.75 11.18
C GLY A 415 6.13 -3.41 10.76
N ASP A 416 6.43 -2.34 11.48
CA ASP A 416 5.86 -0.99 11.32
C ASP A 416 4.31 -0.91 11.44
N VAL A 417 3.68 -1.93 12.04
CA VAL A 417 2.22 -2.02 12.15
C VAL A 417 1.76 -2.07 13.61
N ILE A 418 2.18 -3.07 14.38
CA ILE A 418 1.66 -3.35 15.72
C ILE A 418 2.63 -2.80 16.77
N PRO A 419 2.20 -1.85 17.65
CA PRO A 419 3.06 -1.38 18.72
C PRO A 419 3.21 -2.44 19.82
N GLN A 420 4.43 -2.60 20.33
CA GLN A 420 4.75 -3.48 21.44
C GLN A 420 5.76 -2.85 22.40
N ILE A 421 5.74 -3.29 23.67
CA ILE A 421 6.74 -2.90 24.67
C ILE A 421 7.95 -3.83 24.53
N VAL A 422 9.09 -3.27 24.14
CA VAL A 422 10.36 -4.00 24.03
C VAL A 422 10.85 -4.38 25.44
N LYS A 423 10.96 -3.37 26.34
CA LYS A 423 11.39 -3.55 27.74
C LYS A 423 10.97 -2.36 28.61
N SER A 424 10.90 -2.59 29.92
CA SER A 424 10.95 -1.53 30.91
C SER A 424 12.39 -0.94 30.99
N LEU A 425 12.52 0.27 31.52
CA LEU A 425 13.80 0.92 31.77
C LEU A 425 13.99 1.10 33.29
N PRO A 426 14.39 0.02 34.03
CA PRO A 426 14.46 0.03 35.49
C PRO A 426 15.40 1.10 36.03
N ASP A 427 16.48 1.43 35.29
CA ASP A 427 17.46 2.47 35.69
C ASP A 427 16.86 3.87 35.71
N SER A 428 15.70 4.08 35.08
CA SER A 428 14.97 5.35 35.06
C SER A 428 13.90 5.44 36.16
N ARG A 429 13.78 4.41 37.05
CA ARG A 429 12.80 4.39 38.14
C ARG A 429 13.16 5.39 39.21
N THR A 430 12.15 6.10 39.70
CA THR A 430 12.28 7.13 40.74
C THR A 430 11.88 6.62 42.14
N GLY A 431 11.34 5.39 42.24
CA GLY A 431 10.79 4.83 43.45
C GLY A 431 9.28 5.04 43.64
N ASN A 432 8.65 5.75 42.67
CA ASN A 432 7.19 6.01 42.67
C ASN A 432 6.44 5.01 41.77
N GLU A 433 7.08 3.98 41.29
CA GLU A 433 6.47 3.00 40.38
C GLU A 433 5.75 1.91 41.16
N TYR A 434 4.50 1.63 40.75
CA TYR A 434 3.65 0.65 41.43
C TYR A 434 3.55 -0.65 40.65
N PRO A 435 3.52 -1.82 41.31
CA PRO A 435 3.32 -3.10 40.65
C PRO A 435 1.94 -3.12 39.94
N ILE A 436 1.91 -3.74 38.76
CA ILE A 436 0.67 -4.08 38.09
C ILE A 436 0.11 -5.34 38.71
N ILE A 437 -1.04 -5.23 39.37
CA ILE A 437 -1.71 -6.36 40.00
C ILE A 437 -2.79 -6.89 39.04
N PHE A 438 -2.65 -8.15 38.63
CA PHE A 438 -3.66 -8.79 37.80
C PHE A 438 -4.92 -9.05 38.63
N PRO A 439 -6.13 -8.75 38.13
CA PRO A 439 -7.38 -8.90 38.87
C PRO A 439 -7.66 -10.39 39.15
N LYS A 440 -8.19 -10.70 40.32
CA LYS A 440 -8.69 -12.04 40.66
C LYS A 440 -10.12 -12.25 40.17
N ASN A 441 -10.85 -11.17 40.01
CA ASN A 441 -12.24 -11.16 39.54
C ASN A 441 -12.36 -10.43 38.19
N CYS A 442 -13.34 -10.85 37.42
CA CYS A 442 -13.63 -10.23 36.12
C CYS A 442 -13.96 -8.72 36.29
N PRO A 443 -13.29 -7.82 35.57
CA PRO A 443 -13.51 -6.39 35.73
C PRO A 443 -14.90 -5.93 35.26
N ILE A 444 -15.66 -6.79 34.58
CA ILE A 444 -16.99 -6.47 34.04
C ILE A 444 -18.12 -7.07 34.87
N CYS A 445 -18.07 -8.37 35.16
CA CYS A 445 -19.17 -9.05 35.86
C CYS A 445 -18.82 -9.49 37.29
N ASN A 446 -17.62 -9.21 37.77
CA ASN A 446 -17.07 -9.53 39.08
C ASN A 446 -17.02 -11.02 39.44
N SER A 447 -17.26 -11.94 38.48
CA SER A 447 -17.06 -13.37 38.72
C SER A 447 -15.58 -13.71 38.86
N GLU A 448 -15.24 -14.72 39.67
CA GLU A 448 -13.86 -15.18 39.83
C GLU A 448 -13.26 -15.58 38.47
N LEU A 449 -11.99 -15.19 38.24
CA LEU A 449 -11.25 -15.55 37.04
C LEU A 449 -10.59 -16.92 37.24
N PHE A 450 -10.57 -17.68 36.16
CA PHE A 450 -9.95 -19.00 36.10
C PHE A 450 -8.76 -18.98 35.14
N LYS A 451 -7.66 -19.63 35.56
CA LYS A 451 -6.51 -19.88 34.71
C LYS A 451 -6.22 -21.39 34.75
N GLU A 452 -6.30 -22.02 33.58
CA GLU A 452 -6.03 -23.44 33.45
C GLU A 452 -4.52 -23.72 33.68
N GLU A 453 -4.22 -24.84 34.28
CA GLU A 453 -2.83 -25.21 34.56
C GLU A 453 -2.04 -25.37 33.28
N GLY A 454 -0.93 -24.64 33.15
CA GLY A 454 -0.13 -24.57 31.91
C GLY A 454 -0.56 -23.53 30.91
N GLU A 455 -1.72 -22.85 31.06
CA GLU A 455 -2.10 -21.71 30.23
C GLU A 455 -1.58 -20.36 30.77
N ALA A 456 -1.32 -19.43 29.88
CA ALA A 456 -0.87 -18.08 30.24
C ALA A 456 -2.05 -17.09 30.42
N VAL A 457 -3.29 -17.50 30.11
CA VAL A 457 -4.45 -16.60 29.97
C VAL A 457 -5.47 -16.81 31.08
N TRP A 458 -5.76 -15.75 31.83
CA TRP A 458 -6.90 -15.70 32.75
C TRP A 458 -8.20 -15.53 31.99
N ARG A 459 -9.25 -16.27 32.38
CA ARG A 459 -10.55 -16.25 31.73
C ARG A 459 -11.70 -15.99 32.70
N CYS A 460 -12.63 -15.19 32.28
CA CYS A 460 -13.96 -15.12 32.89
C CYS A 460 -14.79 -16.29 32.36
N ILE A 461 -15.20 -17.20 33.23
CA ILE A 461 -15.99 -18.39 32.89
C ILE A 461 -17.51 -18.12 32.88
N ASN A 462 -17.95 -16.93 33.29
CA ASN A 462 -19.35 -16.56 33.28
C ASN A 462 -19.81 -16.28 31.82
N ILE A 463 -20.63 -17.18 31.28
CA ILE A 463 -21.15 -17.09 29.92
C ILE A 463 -22.11 -15.90 29.71
N GLU A 464 -22.72 -15.39 30.81
CA GLU A 464 -23.61 -14.24 30.82
C GLU A 464 -22.85 -12.91 31.04
N CYS A 465 -21.52 -12.97 31.10
CA CYS A 465 -20.72 -11.75 31.18
C CYS A 465 -21.02 -10.83 29.99
N THR A 466 -21.49 -9.62 30.28
CA THR A 466 -21.92 -8.66 29.24
C THR A 466 -20.84 -8.37 28.19
N ALA A 467 -19.57 -8.33 28.61
CA ALA A 467 -18.46 -8.19 27.64
C ALA A 467 -18.41 -9.39 26.68
N GLN A 468 -18.50 -10.62 27.17
CA GLN A 468 -18.48 -11.81 26.33
C GLN A 468 -19.69 -11.86 25.38
N VAL A 469 -20.86 -11.52 25.85
CA VAL A 469 -22.10 -11.47 25.03
C VAL A 469 -21.92 -10.47 23.90
N VAL A 470 -21.51 -9.25 24.18
CA VAL A 470 -21.31 -8.21 23.17
C VAL A 470 -20.21 -8.60 22.16
N GLU A 471 -19.08 -9.11 22.63
CA GLU A 471 -17.97 -9.54 21.76
C GLU A 471 -18.34 -10.74 20.86
N LYS A 472 -19.20 -11.66 21.35
CA LYS A 472 -19.76 -12.74 20.52
C LYS A 472 -20.68 -12.22 19.43
N MET A 473 -21.52 -11.21 19.73
CA MET A 473 -22.36 -10.56 18.72
C MET A 473 -21.53 -9.80 17.69
N ILE A 474 -20.50 -9.06 18.11
CA ILE A 474 -19.57 -8.37 17.20
C ILE A 474 -18.92 -9.38 16.24
N HIS A 475 -18.44 -10.51 16.77
CA HIS A 475 -17.89 -11.55 15.94
C HIS A 475 -18.93 -12.14 14.99
N PHE A 476 -20.16 -12.43 15.48
CA PHE A 476 -21.20 -13.02 14.65
C PHE A 476 -21.52 -12.16 13.42
N VAL A 477 -21.56 -10.84 13.57
CA VAL A 477 -21.84 -9.92 12.45
C VAL A 477 -20.62 -9.61 11.60
N SER A 478 -19.42 -9.99 12.06
CA SER A 478 -18.15 -9.66 11.39
C SER A 478 -17.95 -10.41 10.07
N LYS A 479 -16.96 -9.94 9.30
CA LYS A 479 -16.54 -10.57 8.03
C LYS A 479 -16.13 -12.05 8.20
N ASP A 480 -15.60 -12.40 9.36
CA ASP A 480 -15.10 -13.75 9.65
C ASP A 480 -16.22 -14.74 10.03
N ALA A 481 -17.48 -14.27 10.10
CA ALA A 481 -18.65 -15.08 10.41
C ALA A 481 -19.78 -14.81 9.40
N MET A 482 -20.80 -14.01 9.76
CA MET A 482 -21.98 -13.79 8.92
C MET A 482 -21.85 -12.61 7.94
N ASP A 483 -20.79 -11.82 8.03
CA ASP A 483 -20.51 -10.64 7.18
C ASP A 483 -21.74 -9.73 6.96
N ILE A 484 -22.39 -9.34 8.05
CA ILE A 484 -23.59 -8.48 7.94
C ILE A 484 -23.15 -7.07 7.58
N LYS A 485 -23.37 -6.70 6.33
CA LYS A 485 -22.96 -5.40 5.78
C LYS A 485 -23.58 -4.23 6.54
N SER A 486 -22.76 -3.20 6.79
CA SER A 486 -23.13 -1.97 7.51
C SER A 486 -23.54 -2.17 8.98
N PHE A 487 -23.34 -3.37 9.53
CA PHE A 487 -23.66 -3.68 10.92
C PHE A 487 -22.39 -4.13 11.67
N GLY A 488 -21.48 -3.20 11.89
CA GLY A 488 -20.20 -3.46 12.58
C GLY A 488 -20.28 -3.22 14.10
N GLU A 489 -19.12 -3.31 14.75
CA GLU A 489 -18.93 -3.20 16.21
C GLU A 489 -19.69 -2.01 16.84
N ALA A 490 -19.56 -0.82 16.27
CA ALA A 490 -20.19 0.39 16.81
C ALA A 490 -21.73 0.26 16.89
N ASN A 491 -22.35 -0.34 15.88
CA ASN A 491 -23.81 -0.57 15.85
C ASN A 491 -24.22 -1.65 16.85
N VAL A 492 -23.45 -2.73 16.96
CA VAL A 492 -23.72 -3.79 17.96
C VAL A 492 -23.69 -3.22 19.36
N ARG A 493 -22.64 -2.48 19.73
CA ARG A 493 -22.51 -1.86 21.07
C ARG A 493 -23.67 -0.90 21.34
N LYS A 494 -23.99 -0.02 20.41
CA LYS A 494 -25.10 0.93 20.54
C LYS A 494 -26.46 0.24 20.72
N PHE A 495 -26.74 -0.80 19.94
CA PHE A 495 -28.02 -1.52 20.01
C PHE A 495 -28.12 -2.38 21.28
N TYR A 496 -27.00 -2.91 21.76
CA TYR A 496 -26.94 -3.59 23.04
C TYR A 496 -27.21 -2.61 24.21
N GLU A 497 -26.58 -1.44 24.22
CA GLU A 497 -26.80 -0.38 25.21
C GLU A 497 -28.25 0.10 25.22
N LEU A 498 -28.90 0.14 24.07
CA LEU A 498 -30.34 0.49 23.93
C LEU A 498 -31.27 -0.68 24.28
N GLY A 499 -30.77 -1.85 24.65
CA GLY A 499 -31.56 -3.05 24.95
C GLY A 499 -32.26 -3.69 23.75
N LEU A 500 -31.85 -3.32 22.53
CA LEU A 500 -32.37 -3.89 21.27
C LEU A 500 -31.72 -5.20 20.90
N LEU A 501 -30.54 -5.47 21.43
CA LEU A 501 -29.82 -6.75 21.38
C LEU A 501 -29.67 -7.29 22.79
N LYS A 502 -29.75 -8.63 22.92
CA LYS A 502 -29.64 -9.32 24.22
C LYS A 502 -28.68 -10.51 24.12
#